data_d04dee3952e801ec873aee11ff7d7af0
#
_entry.id   d04dee3952e801ec873aee11ff7d7af0
#
_cell.length_a   1.000
_cell.length_b   1.000
_cell.length_c   1.000
_cell.angle_alpha   90.00
_cell.angle_beta   90.00
_cell.angle_gamma   90.00
#
_symmetry.space_group_name_H-M   'P 1'
#
loop_
_entity.id
_entity.type
_entity.pdbx_description
1 polymer ?
#
loop_
_entity_poly.entity_id
_entity_poly.type
_entity_poly.pdbx_seq_one_letter_code
_entity_poly.pdbx_strand_id
1 'polypeptide(L)'
;GIAAQEGLLSLTDTTSRYLGEGWTACTPEQEDKITIRHQLTMTTGLDDKVQENYCTLDTCLLYKAEAGTRWAYHNAPYTLLDGVVEAATGQNLNAWFQQKIRVATGINGIFLPSGYNNIFWSKPRSMARFGLMILNKGNWDGNQILTDTSFFNAMVNTSQDLNLSYGYLWWLNGKASYMLPTLQIVFPGSLMPHAPDDMFSALGKNGQYINIVPSQNLVLIRMGNAPDGSEVPVALNDKIWEYVNELDCGTTATTALSTSSSMQVFPNPSTGHFTVSLPGQYFGLSIYNLDGQKIFNKTGCFNQEVIAQGWPAGIYLIRLETAAGEAAYRKIIVSQ
;
A
#
# COMPACT_ATOMS: atom_id res chain seq x y z
N GLY A 1 6.99 7.73 -11.83
CA GLY A 1 6.00 8.81 -11.78
C GLY A 1 6.58 10.10 -11.23
N ILE A 2 7.35 10.03 -10.12
CA ILE A 2 8.01 11.22 -9.54
C ILE A 2 9.07 11.78 -10.50
N ALA A 3 9.85 10.94 -11.15
CA ALA A 3 10.82 11.39 -12.15
C ALA A 3 10.14 12.03 -13.37
N ALA A 4 9.02 11.45 -13.80
CA ALA A 4 8.25 12.00 -14.93
C ALA A 4 7.63 13.37 -14.61
N GLN A 5 7.01 13.54 -13.44
CA GLN A 5 6.43 14.83 -13.04
C GLN A 5 7.49 15.95 -12.88
N GLU A 6 8.73 15.58 -12.58
CA GLU A 6 9.87 16.51 -12.51
C GLU A 6 10.50 16.78 -13.90
N GLY A 7 9.96 16.16 -14.96
CA GLY A 7 10.44 16.35 -16.32
C GLY A 7 11.79 15.68 -16.62
N LEU A 8 12.21 14.74 -15.77
CA LEU A 8 13.49 14.03 -15.89
C LEU A 8 13.42 12.89 -16.91
N LEU A 9 12.22 12.37 -17.16
CA LEU A 9 11.93 11.36 -18.18
C LEU A 9 10.50 11.52 -18.70
N SER A 10 10.24 10.91 -19.89
CA SER A 10 8.88 10.72 -20.40
C SER A 10 8.59 9.22 -20.53
N LEU A 11 7.36 8.80 -20.28
CA LEU A 11 6.96 7.39 -20.47
C LEU A 11 7.03 6.94 -21.93
N THR A 12 7.05 7.88 -22.87
CA THR A 12 7.22 7.63 -24.31
C THR A 12 8.67 7.61 -24.76
N ASP A 13 9.62 7.96 -23.88
CA ASP A 13 11.03 7.82 -24.19
C ASP A 13 11.38 6.34 -24.39
N THR A 14 12.28 6.09 -25.33
CA THR A 14 12.84 4.74 -25.51
C THR A 14 13.70 4.36 -24.30
N THR A 15 13.69 3.11 -23.92
CA THR A 15 14.52 2.62 -22.81
C THR A 15 16.01 2.81 -23.10
N SER A 16 16.43 2.65 -24.35
CA SER A 16 17.81 2.86 -24.81
C SER A 16 18.35 4.27 -24.53
N ARG A 17 17.47 5.28 -24.44
CA ARG A 17 17.88 6.65 -24.06
C ARG A 17 18.58 6.69 -22.69
N TYR A 18 18.21 5.80 -21.78
CA TYR A 18 18.71 5.77 -20.40
C TYR A 18 19.69 4.65 -20.14
N LEU A 19 19.46 3.47 -20.72
CA LEU A 19 20.33 2.30 -20.53
C LEU A 19 21.46 2.20 -21.56
N GLY A 20 21.40 3.00 -22.61
CA GLY A 20 22.28 2.85 -23.80
C GLY A 20 21.70 1.86 -24.79
N GLU A 21 22.30 1.80 -26.00
CA GLU A 21 21.99 0.82 -27.03
C GLU A 21 22.55 -0.55 -26.65
N GLY A 22 21.89 -1.63 -27.11
CA GLY A 22 22.32 -3.00 -26.86
C GLY A 22 22.02 -3.51 -25.46
N TRP A 23 21.03 -2.94 -24.79
CA TRP A 23 20.55 -3.48 -23.51
C TRP A 23 19.71 -4.75 -23.67
N THR A 24 19.37 -5.11 -24.93
CA THR A 24 18.68 -6.35 -25.29
C THR A 24 19.45 -7.08 -26.41
N ALA A 25 19.08 -8.34 -26.68
CA ALA A 25 19.53 -9.06 -27.86
C ALA A 25 18.64 -8.83 -29.11
N CYS A 26 17.79 -7.83 -29.08
CA CYS A 26 16.96 -7.40 -30.21
C CYS A 26 17.82 -6.69 -31.26
N THR A 27 17.28 -6.53 -32.50
CA THR A 27 17.89 -5.58 -33.43
C THR A 27 17.70 -4.14 -32.92
N PRO A 28 18.55 -3.18 -33.32
CA PRO A 28 18.39 -1.78 -32.90
C PRO A 28 16.99 -1.23 -33.17
N GLU A 29 16.40 -1.57 -34.34
CA GLU A 29 15.03 -1.11 -34.68
C GLU A 29 13.94 -1.72 -33.83
N GLN A 30 14.14 -2.92 -33.28
CA GLN A 30 13.22 -3.55 -32.33
C GLN A 30 13.39 -2.96 -30.93
N GLU A 31 14.63 -2.78 -30.50
CA GLU A 31 14.96 -2.22 -29.18
C GLU A 31 14.46 -0.78 -29.04
N ASP A 32 14.61 0.06 -30.07
CA ASP A 32 14.17 1.46 -30.08
C ASP A 32 12.64 1.64 -29.98
N LYS A 33 11.88 0.58 -30.23
CA LYS A 33 10.42 0.61 -30.00
C LYS A 33 10.02 0.36 -28.56
N ILE A 34 10.93 -0.12 -27.72
CA ILE A 34 10.64 -0.42 -26.32
C ILE A 34 10.76 0.86 -25.50
N THR A 35 9.63 1.35 -25.02
CA THR A 35 9.54 2.55 -24.18
C THR A 35 9.43 2.20 -22.70
N ILE A 36 9.67 3.19 -21.83
CA ILE A 36 9.44 3.09 -20.38
C ILE A 36 8.00 2.64 -20.10
N ARG A 37 7.02 3.14 -20.85
CA ARG A 37 5.62 2.71 -20.72
C ARG A 37 5.46 1.22 -20.99
N HIS A 38 6.14 0.66 -22.00
CA HIS A 38 6.06 -0.77 -22.30
C HIS A 38 6.61 -1.63 -21.15
N GLN A 39 7.64 -1.17 -20.43
CA GLN A 39 8.15 -1.85 -19.24
C GLN A 39 7.11 -1.79 -18.08
N LEU A 40 6.51 -0.62 -17.82
CA LEU A 40 5.50 -0.44 -16.78
C LEU A 40 4.21 -1.25 -17.04
N THR A 41 3.85 -1.46 -18.30
CA THR A 41 2.62 -2.14 -18.69
C THR A 41 2.81 -3.62 -19.01
N MET A 42 4.03 -4.15 -18.86
CA MET A 42 4.38 -5.55 -19.21
C MET A 42 4.15 -5.89 -20.68
N THR A 43 4.44 -4.94 -21.58
CA THR A 43 4.21 -5.08 -23.02
C THR A 43 5.46 -4.81 -23.85
N THR A 44 6.65 -5.11 -23.31
CA THR A 44 7.92 -4.90 -24.02
C THR A 44 8.07 -5.74 -25.29
N GLY A 45 7.34 -6.85 -25.39
CA GLY A 45 7.48 -7.79 -26.47
C GLY A 45 8.68 -8.75 -26.35
N LEU A 46 9.42 -8.69 -25.23
CA LEU A 46 10.52 -9.60 -24.95
C LEU A 46 10.01 -10.99 -24.51
N ASP A 47 10.83 -12.02 -24.70
CA ASP A 47 10.46 -13.41 -24.43
C ASP A 47 10.55 -13.74 -22.93
N ASP A 48 9.39 -13.87 -22.27
CA ASP A 48 9.25 -14.29 -20.87
C ASP A 48 9.47 -15.79 -20.63
N LYS A 49 9.69 -16.56 -21.71
CA LYS A 49 9.87 -18.03 -21.66
C LYS A 49 11.33 -18.45 -21.66
N VAL A 50 12.26 -17.53 -21.54
CA VAL A 50 13.67 -17.86 -21.35
C VAL A 50 13.88 -18.64 -20.07
N GLN A 51 14.92 -19.48 -20.02
CA GLN A 51 15.20 -20.35 -18.87
C GLN A 51 15.31 -19.58 -17.55
N GLU A 52 15.89 -18.38 -17.60
CA GLU A 52 16.06 -17.48 -16.45
C GLU A 52 15.32 -16.15 -16.73
N ASN A 53 14.02 -16.12 -16.44
CA ASN A 53 13.15 -14.95 -16.74
C ASN A 53 13.41 -13.72 -15.87
N TYR A 54 14.29 -13.81 -14.88
CA TYR A 54 14.78 -12.70 -14.08
C TYR A 54 16.08 -12.09 -14.64
N CYS A 55 16.74 -12.78 -15.54
CA CYS A 55 18.03 -12.38 -16.09
C CYS A 55 17.93 -11.04 -16.84
N THR A 56 18.64 -10.03 -16.33
CA THR A 56 18.68 -8.67 -16.88
C THR A 56 19.83 -8.43 -17.85
N LEU A 57 20.62 -9.47 -18.19
CA LEU A 57 21.65 -9.36 -19.22
C LEU A 57 21.00 -9.27 -20.59
N ASP A 58 21.65 -8.56 -21.50
CA ASP A 58 21.24 -8.42 -22.91
C ASP A 58 20.93 -9.77 -23.57
N THR A 59 21.81 -10.75 -23.37
CA THR A 59 21.69 -12.12 -23.89
C THR A 59 20.45 -12.88 -23.45
N CYS A 60 19.77 -12.46 -22.37
CA CYS A 60 18.53 -13.05 -21.89
C CYS A 60 17.28 -12.31 -22.41
N LEU A 61 17.44 -11.08 -22.90
CA LEU A 61 16.34 -10.20 -23.30
C LEU A 61 16.07 -10.34 -24.81
N LEU A 62 15.47 -11.49 -25.15
CA LEU A 62 15.26 -11.91 -26.54
C LEU A 62 13.97 -11.32 -27.13
N TYR A 63 13.96 -11.00 -28.41
CA TYR A 63 12.76 -10.58 -29.14
C TYR A 63 11.73 -11.72 -29.26
N LYS A 64 10.45 -11.39 -28.98
CA LYS A 64 9.30 -12.31 -29.16
C LYS A 64 8.19 -11.72 -30.01
N ALA A 65 7.89 -10.45 -29.82
CA ALA A 65 6.82 -9.73 -30.49
C ALA A 65 7.14 -8.23 -30.53
N GLU A 66 6.43 -7.49 -31.39
CA GLU A 66 6.54 -6.03 -31.38
C GLU A 66 6.11 -5.46 -30.01
N ALA A 67 6.83 -4.43 -29.54
CA ALA A 67 6.49 -3.72 -28.33
C ALA A 67 5.04 -3.20 -28.39
N GLY A 68 4.27 -3.39 -27.32
CA GLY A 68 2.87 -3.02 -27.24
C GLY A 68 1.88 -4.06 -27.76
N THR A 69 2.32 -5.15 -28.42
CA THR A 69 1.42 -6.13 -29.05
C THR A 69 1.19 -7.40 -28.25
N ARG A 70 1.97 -7.62 -27.19
CA ARG A 70 1.90 -8.80 -26.34
C ARG A 70 2.04 -8.40 -24.87
N TRP A 71 1.10 -8.81 -24.04
CA TRP A 71 1.28 -8.72 -22.59
C TRP A 71 1.95 -9.98 -22.07
N ALA A 72 2.99 -9.82 -21.27
CA ALA A 72 3.65 -10.93 -20.59
C ALA A 72 4.28 -10.42 -19.28
N TYR A 73 3.94 -11.07 -18.17
CA TYR A 73 4.56 -10.76 -16.88
C TYR A 73 6.03 -11.21 -16.93
N HIS A 74 6.92 -10.26 -17.15
CA HIS A 74 8.34 -10.49 -17.35
C HIS A 74 9.15 -9.65 -16.36
N ASN A 75 9.84 -10.32 -15.44
CA ASN A 75 10.50 -9.64 -14.32
C ASN A 75 11.70 -8.79 -14.76
N ALA A 76 12.49 -9.28 -15.69
CA ALA A 76 13.74 -8.61 -16.09
C ALA A 76 13.53 -7.18 -16.63
N PRO A 77 12.59 -6.90 -17.57
CA PRO A 77 12.42 -5.56 -18.10
C PRO A 77 12.00 -4.53 -17.06
N TYR A 78 11.09 -4.89 -16.13
CA TYR A 78 10.69 -3.91 -15.12
C TYR A 78 11.77 -3.67 -14.06
N THR A 79 12.61 -4.68 -13.77
CA THR A 79 13.76 -4.51 -12.86
C THR A 79 14.75 -3.49 -13.42
N LEU A 80 14.94 -3.45 -14.74
CA LEU A 80 15.81 -2.47 -15.40
C LEU A 80 15.31 -1.02 -15.32
N LEU A 81 14.06 -0.79 -14.89
CA LEU A 81 13.59 0.57 -14.57
C LEU A 81 14.38 1.24 -13.44
N ASP A 82 15.05 0.46 -12.59
CA ASP A 82 15.98 0.99 -11.58
C ASP A 82 17.07 1.81 -12.26
N GLY A 83 17.75 1.22 -13.27
CA GLY A 83 18.76 1.88 -14.06
C GLY A 83 18.23 3.08 -14.86
N VAL A 84 16.99 2.98 -15.35
CA VAL A 84 16.32 4.12 -16.02
C VAL A 84 16.15 5.29 -15.07
N VAL A 85 15.68 5.04 -13.84
CA VAL A 85 15.53 6.09 -12.83
C VAL A 85 16.89 6.67 -12.44
N GLU A 86 17.91 5.83 -12.22
CA GLU A 86 19.25 6.28 -11.86
C GLU A 86 19.87 7.15 -12.98
N ALA A 87 19.74 6.73 -14.24
CA ALA A 87 20.23 7.50 -15.38
C ALA A 87 19.48 8.83 -15.57
N ALA A 88 18.15 8.81 -15.42
CA ALA A 88 17.32 10.00 -15.57
C ALA A 88 17.58 11.04 -14.46
N THR A 89 17.82 10.57 -13.24
CA THR A 89 17.95 11.44 -12.06
C THR A 89 19.40 11.81 -11.72
N GLY A 90 20.36 11.05 -12.26
CA GLY A 90 21.76 11.15 -11.88
C GLY A 90 22.04 10.72 -10.43
N GLN A 91 21.12 10.01 -9.80
CA GLN A 91 21.21 9.58 -8.41
C GLN A 91 21.01 8.07 -8.30
N ASN A 92 21.70 7.46 -7.32
CA ASN A 92 21.41 6.07 -6.93
C ASN A 92 19.96 5.95 -6.43
N LEU A 93 19.29 4.84 -6.78
CA LEU A 93 17.87 4.60 -6.46
C LEU A 93 17.56 4.77 -4.96
N ASN A 94 18.41 4.29 -4.07
CA ASN A 94 18.22 4.46 -2.63
C ASN A 94 18.30 5.92 -2.18
N ALA A 95 19.21 6.70 -2.76
CA ALA A 95 19.32 8.14 -2.49
C ALA A 95 18.08 8.89 -3.01
N TRP A 96 17.63 8.58 -4.22
CA TRP A 96 16.42 9.11 -4.80
C TRP A 96 15.18 8.78 -3.96
N PHE A 97 15.00 7.51 -3.58
CA PHE A 97 13.94 7.06 -2.69
C PHE A 97 13.96 7.78 -1.34
N GLN A 98 15.15 7.92 -0.73
CA GLN A 98 15.30 8.64 0.53
C GLN A 98 14.83 10.09 0.40
N GLN A 99 15.26 10.78 -0.64
CA GLN A 99 14.95 12.19 -0.87
C GLN A 99 13.46 12.40 -1.16
N LYS A 100 12.87 11.59 -2.03
CA LYS A 100 11.52 11.84 -2.57
C LYS A 100 10.40 11.23 -1.73
N ILE A 101 10.67 10.12 -1.05
CA ILE A 101 9.63 9.35 -0.37
C ILE A 101 9.92 9.23 1.13
N ARG A 102 11.10 8.71 1.49
CA ARG A 102 11.38 8.34 2.88
C ARG A 102 11.32 9.53 3.85
N VAL A 103 11.92 10.66 3.49
CA VAL A 103 11.96 11.85 4.36
C VAL A 103 10.56 12.35 4.69
N ALA A 104 9.68 12.41 3.70
CA ALA A 104 8.33 12.92 3.89
C ALA A 104 7.41 11.93 4.62
N THR A 105 7.53 10.62 4.31
CA THR A 105 6.57 9.60 4.77
C THR A 105 7.02 8.83 6.00
N GLY A 106 8.32 8.85 6.30
CA GLY A 106 8.92 7.98 7.29
C GLY A 106 8.88 6.49 6.92
N ILE A 107 8.67 6.15 5.63
CA ILE A 107 8.81 4.79 5.13
C ILE A 107 10.27 4.37 5.31
N ASN A 108 10.49 3.28 6.05
CA ASN A 108 11.83 2.76 6.29
C ASN A 108 12.05 1.49 5.47
N GLY A 109 13.13 1.47 4.72
CA GLY A 109 13.53 0.35 3.87
C GLY A 109 14.70 0.75 2.97
N ILE A 110 15.20 -0.24 2.25
CA ILE A 110 16.33 -0.11 1.34
C ILE A 110 16.20 -1.11 0.19
N PHE A 111 16.54 -0.70 -1.01
CA PHE A 111 16.71 -1.58 -2.16
C PHE A 111 18.05 -2.29 -2.05
N LEU A 112 18.04 -3.61 -2.10
CA LEU A 112 19.25 -4.45 -2.10
C LEU A 112 19.20 -5.45 -3.24
N PRO A 113 20.33 -5.66 -3.95
CA PRO A 113 20.42 -6.68 -4.99
C PRO A 113 20.18 -8.09 -4.43
N SER A 114 19.45 -8.90 -5.19
CA SER A 114 19.20 -10.32 -4.91
C SER A 114 19.15 -11.10 -6.22
N GLY A 115 20.25 -11.68 -6.64
CA GLY A 115 20.44 -12.21 -7.98
C GLY A 115 20.32 -11.06 -9.01
N TYR A 116 19.46 -11.23 -9.98
CA TYR A 116 19.18 -10.18 -10.98
C TYR A 116 18.19 -9.11 -10.48
N ASN A 117 17.46 -9.36 -9.39
CA ASN A 117 16.49 -8.42 -8.85
C ASN A 117 17.13 -7.41 -7.91
N ASN A 118 16.45 -6.28 -7.77
CA ASN A 118 16.72 -5.29 -6.74
C ASN A 118 15.48 -5.19 -5.83
N ILE A 119 15.55 -5.77 -4.63
CA ILE A 119 14.40 -5.98 -3.76
C ILE A 119 14.35 -4.89 -2.70
N PHE A 120 13.17 -4.31 -2.49
CA PHE A 120 12.94 -3.37 -1.39
C PHE A 120 12.71 -4.11 -0.07
N TRP A 121 13.71 -4.12 0.78
CA TRP A 121 13.65 -4.69 2.11
C TRP A 121 13.04 -3.70 3.11
N SER A 122 11.94 -4.07 3.71
CA SER A 122 11.16 -3.17 4.57
C SER A 122 10.35 -3.94 5.62
N LYS A 123 9.51 -3.22 6.36
CA LYS A 123 8.61 -3.75 7.40
C LYS A 123 7.15 -3.55 7.02
N PRO A 124 6.21 -4.38 7.50
CA PRO A 124 4.78 -4.26 7.18
C PRO A 124 4.22 -2.86 7.42
N ARG A 125 4.62 -2.20 8.52
CA ARG A 125 4.18 -0.83 8.83
C ARG A 125 4.65 0.21 7.80
N SER A 126 5.83 0.04 7.24
CA SER A 126 6.32 0.91 6.15
C SER A 126 5.56 0.66 4.86
N MET A 127 5.22 -0.60 4.56
CA MET A 127 4.37 -0.93 3.41
C MET A 127 2.96 -0.38 3.59
N ALA A 128 2.43 -0.39 4.82
CA ALA A 128 1.15 0.25 5.12
C ALA A 128 1.18 1.78 4.90
N ARG A 129 2.28 2.45 5.25
CA ARG A 129 2.46 3.89 4.95
C ARG A 129 2.48 4.15 3.45
N PHE A 130 3.18 3.30 2.67
CA PHE A 130 3.16 3.39 1.22
C PHE A 130 1.73 3.20 0.70
N GLY A 131 1.04 2.16 1.14
CA GLY A 131 -0.36 1.92 0.77
C GLY A 131 -1.28 3.10 1.10
N LEU A 132 -1.14 3.72 2.29
CA LEU A 132 -1.91 4.90 2.68
C LEU A 132 -1.59 6.12 1.81
N MET A 133 -0.32 6.34 1.45
CA MET A 133 0.07 7.39 0.52
C MET A 133 -0.60 7.19 -0.85
N ILE A 134 -0.62 5.97 -1.36
CA ILE A 134 -1.27 5.64 -2.63
C ILE A 134 -2.81 5.75 -2.51
N LEU A 135 -3.42 5.27 -1.43
CA LEU A 135 -4.85 5.45 -1.17
C LEU A 135 -5.25 6.94 -1.20
N ASN A 136 -4.39 7.81 -0.68
CA ASN A 136 -4.55 9.27 -0.70
C ASN A 136 -3.98 9.92 -1.99
N LYS A 137 -3.90 9.16 -3.09
CA LYS A 137 -3.50 9.66 -4.42
C LYS A 137 -2.16 10.38 -4.43
N GLY A 138 -1.17 9.80 -3.74
CA GLY A 138 0.18 10.36 -3.67
C GLY A 138 0.38 11.45 -2.62
N ASN A 139 -0.62 11.71 -1.78
CA ASN A 139 -0.53 12.67 -0.67
C ASN A 139 -0.19 11.96 0.64
N TRP A 140 0.72 12.53 1.41
CA TRP A 140 1.06 12.10 2.75
C TRP A 140 1.05 13.30 3.70
N ASP A 141 0.08 13.34 4.61
CA ASP A 141 -0.04 14.36 5.66
C ASP A 141 0.09 15.81 5.12
N GLY A 142 -0.64 16.10 4.03
CA GLY A 142 -0.60 17.39 3.35
C GLY A 142 0.56 17.58 2.37
N ASN A 143 1.56 16.69 2.36
CA ASN A 143 2.67 16.72 1.41
C ASN A 143 2.29 15.93 0.15
N GLN A 144 2.14 16.62 -0.98
CA GLN A 144 1.88 15.97 -2.26
C GLN A 144 3.19 15.44 -2.84
N ILE A 145 3.40 14.12 -2.75
CA ILE A 145 4.62 13.43 -3.22
C ILE A 145 4.50 13.12 -4.71
N LEU A 146 3.36 12.57 -5.13
CA LEU A 146 3.04 12.36 -6.53
C LEU A 146 1.95 13.37 -6.94
N THR A 147 2.34 14.42 -7.66
CA THR A 147 1.49 15.55 -8.04
C THR A 147 0.79 15.34 -9.39
N ASP A 148 1.36 14.50 -10.26
CA ASP A 148 0.78 14.19 -11.57
C ASP A 148 -0.43 13.25 -11.42
N THR A 149 -1.62 13.85 -11.41
CA THR A 149 -2.88 13.11 -11.31
C THR A 149 -3.17 12.27 -12.56
N SER A 150 -2.65 12.65 -13.72
CA SER A 150 -2.82 11.86 -14.97
C SER A 150 -1.99 10.59 -14.89
N PHE A 151 -0.73 10.69 -14.45
CA PHE A 151 0.10 9.52 -14.19
C PHE A 151 -0.53 8.62 -13.13
N PHE A 152 -0.97 9.18 -12.01
CA PHE A 152 -1.62 8.41 -10.95
C PHE A 152 -2.83 7.65 -11.47
N ASN A 153 -3.71 8.31 -12.21
CA ASN A 153 -4.91 7.68 -12.77
C ASN A 153 -4.54 6.56 -13.77
N ALA A 154 -3.54 6.78 -14.64
CA ALA A 154 -3.08 5.75 -15.56
C ALA A 154 -2.43 4.57 -14.84
N MET A 155 -1.74 4.83 -13.73
CA MET A 155 -1.05 3.82 -12.92
C MET A 155 -2.02 2.80 -12.31
N VAL A 156 -3.17 3.26 -11.82
CA VAL A 156 -4.16 2.43 -11.09
C VAL A 156 -5.42 2.11 -11.92
N ASN A 157 -5.36 2.25 -13.22
CA ASN A 157 -6.41 1.86 -14.16
C ASN A 157 -5.82 1.02 -15.29
N THR A 158 -6.71 0.38 -16.08
CA THR A 158 -6.32 -0.42 -17.24
C THR A 158 -5.39 0.38 -18.15
N SER A 159 -4.19 -0.13 -18.40
CA SER A 159 -3.13 0.56 -19.11
C SER A 159 -3.04 0.21 -20.61
N GLN A 160 -3.65 -0.89 -21.02
CA GLN A 160 -3.65 -1.44 -22.38
C GLN A 160 -4.77 -2.51 -22.51
N ASP A 161 -5.15 -2.88 -23.72
CA ASP A 161 -6.31 -3.73 -24.00
C ASP A 161 -6.02 -5.24 -24.00
N LEU A 162 -4.76 -5.64 -23.80
CA LEU A 162 -4.33 -7.05 -23.81
C LEU A 162 -4.65 -7.76 -22.47
N ASN A 163 -4.42 -7.08 -21.36
CA ASN A 163 -4.76 -7.52 -20.00
C ASN A 163 -5.46 -6.39 -19.25
N LEU A 164 -6.78 -6.41 -19.19
CA LEU A 164 -7.56 -5.34 -18.58
C LEU A 164 -7.26 -5.17 -17.08
N SER A 165 -6.80 -6.22 -16.42
CA SER A 165 -6.48 -6.25 -14.99
C SER A 165 -5.05 -5.79 -14.66
N TYR A 166 -4.42 -4.95 -15.52
CA TYR A 166 -3.08 -4.47 -15.28
C TYR A 166 -2.89 -2.98 -15.60
N GLY A 167 -2.39 -2.23 -14.60
CA GLY A 167 -2.01 -0.83 -14.70
C GLY A 167 -0.50 -0.67 -14.93
N TYR A 168 0.13 0.35 -14.32
CA TYR A 168 1.58 0.49 -14.31
C TYR A 168 2.16 -0.23 -13.10
N LEU A 169 2.51 -1.50 -13.27
CA LEU A 169 2.96 -2.43 -12.22
C LEU A 169 1.94 -2.69 -11.10
N TRP A 170 0.69 -2.34 -11.31
CA TRP A 170 -0.42 -2.61 -10.41
C TRP A 170 -1.39 -3.62 -11.00
N TRP A 171 -1.78 -4.60 -10.20
CA TRP A 171 -2.85 -5.53 -10.50
C TRP A 171 -4.19 -4.90 -10.16
N LEU A 172 -5.17 -5.01 -11.06
CA LEU A 172 -6.49 -4.36 -10.93
C LEU A 172 -7.57 -5.41 -10.80
N ASN A 173 -8.47 -5.23 -9.84
CA ASN A 173 -9.65 -6.06 -9.71
C ASN A 173 -10.87 -5.48 -10.45
N GLY A 174 -12.01 -6.22 -10.45
CA GLY A 174 -13.27 -5.77 -11.03
C GLY A 174 -13.26 -5.52 -12.53
N LYS A 175 -12.30 -6.07 -13.27
CA LYS A 175 -12.23 -5.95 -14.74
C LYS A 175 -12.93 -7.14 -15.40
N ALA A 176 -13.31 -6.94 -16.67
CA ALA A 176 -14.02 -7.97 -17.45
C ALA A 176 -13.15 -9.18 -17.79
N SER A 177 -11.83 -9.04 -17.74
CA SER A 177 -10.89 -10.13 -18.02
C SER A 177 -9.52 -9.86 -17.41
N TYR A 178 -8.73 -10.91 -17.27
CA TYR A 178 -7.37 -10.86 -16.78
C TYR A 178 -6.47 -11.90 -17.46
N MET A 179 -5.16 -11.69 -17.39
CA MET A 179 -4.14 -12.68 -17.71
C MET A 179 -3.27 -12.94 -16.48
N LEU A 180 -2.67 -14.10 -16.42
CA LEU A 180 -1.76 -14.52 -15.34
C LEU A 180 -0.32 -14.64 -15.85
N PRO A 181 0.69 -14.55 -14.94
CA PRO A 181 2.07 -14.83 -15.29
C PRO A 181 2.22 -16.19 -15.98
N THR A 182 3.15 -16.27 -16.92
CA THR A 182 3.48 -17.46 -17.71
C THR A 182 2.40 -17.97 -18.68
N LEU A 183 1.17 -17.46 -18.58
CA LEU A 183 0.05 -17.89 -19.44
C LEU A 183 -0.27 -16.81 -20.48
N GLN A 184 -0.50 -17.25 -21.73
CA GLN A 184 -0.98 -16.41 -22.82
C GLN A 184 -2.47 -16.68 -23.08
N ILE A 185 -3.25 -16.70 -21.98
CA ILE A 185 -4.69 -16.96 -21.97
C ILE A 185 -5.37 -15.81 -21.29
N VAL A 186 -6.41 -15.29 -21.93
CA VAL A 186 -7.31 -14.28 -21.33
C VAL A 186 -8.45 -15.03 -20.63
N PHE A 187 -8.52 -14.86 -19.32
CA PHE A 187 -9.58 -15.42 -18.48
C PHE A 187 -10.71 -14.39 -18.34
N PRO A 188 -11.97 -14.80 -18.44
CA PRO A 188 -13.10 -13.90 -18.20
C PRO A 188 -13.31 -13.63 -16.71
N GLY A 189 -13.82 -12.43 -16.38
CA GLY A 189 -14.22 -12.05 -15.04
C GLY A 189 -13.12 -11.37 -14.23
N SER A 190 -13.41 -11.19 -12.96
CA SER A 190 -12.54 -10.49 -12.01
C SER A 190 -11.33 -11.33 -11.64
N LEU A 191 -10.16 -10.70 -11.47
CA LEU A 191 -8.93 -11.38 -11.08
C LEU A 191 -9.04 -12.05 -9.70
N MET A 192 -9.72 -11.38 -8.77
CA MET A 192 -9.96 -11.83 -7.39
C MET A 192 -11.46 -11.67 -7.06
N PRO A 193 -12.28 -12.70 -7.31
CA PRO A 193 -13.74 -12.60 -7.17
C PRO A 193 -14.25 -12.27 -5.77
N HIS A 194 -13.49 -12.58 -4.72
CA HIS A 194 -13.86 -12.26 -3.33
C HIS A 194 -13.42 -10.87 -2.89
N ALA A 195 -12.54 -10.22 -3.65
CA ALA A 195 -12.08 -8.88 -3.33
C ALA A 195 -13.01 -7.79 -3.92
N PRO A 196 -13.06 -6.58 -3.30
CA PRO A 196 -13.82 -5.47 -3.87
C PRO A 196 -13.40 -5.12 -5.30
N ASP A 197 -14.35 -4.72 -6.14
CA ASP A 197 -14.12 -4.45 -7.56
C ASP A 197 -13.15 -3.28 -7.80
N ASP A 198 -13.12 -2.30 -6.92
CA ASP A 198 -12.24 -1.14 -7.02
C ASP A 198 -10.86 -1.36 -6.40
N MET A 199 -10.58 -2.60 -5.93
CA MET A 199 -9.28 -2.93 -5.38
C MET A 199 -8.21 -2.93 -6.46
N PHE A 200 -7.06 -2.34 -6.13
CA PHE A 200 -5.83 -2.52 -6.88
C PHE A 200 -4.69 -2.90 -5.95
N SER A 201 -3.73 -3.67 -6.46
CA SER A 201 -2.75 -4.35 -5.62
C SER A 201 -1.35 -4.36 -6.20
N ALA A 202 -0.35 -4.15 -5.35
CA ALA A 202 1.01 -4.60 -5.62
C ALA A 202 1.13 -6.03 -5.08
N LEU A 203 1.29 -6.99 -6.00
CA LEU A 203 1.39 -8.42 -5.68
C LEU A 203 2.82 -8.88 -5.94
N GLY A 204 3.54 -9.14 -4.87
CA GLY A 204 4.93 -9.58 -4.91
C GLY A 204 5.09 -11.10 -4.77
N LYS A 205 6.25 -11.58 -5.17
CA LYS A 205 6.68 -12.97 -5.00
C LYS A 205 6.51 -13.43 -3.56
N ASN A 206 6.20 -14.70 -3.36
CA ASN A 206 5.98 -15.34 -2.06
C ASN A 206 4.79 -14.75 -1.27
N GLY A 207 3.89 -14.01 -1.91
CA GLY A 207 2.70 -13.49 -1.25
C GLY A 207 2.93 -12.21 -0.43
N GLN A 208 3.81 -11.34 -0.89
CA GLN A 208 3.92 -9.97 -0.37
C GLN A 208 2.84 -9.13 -1.03
N TYR A 209 1.87 -8.61 -0.25
CA TYR A 209 0.74 -7.87 -0.81
C TYR A 209 0.60 -6.49 -0.20
N ILE A 210 0.27 -5.53 -1.07
CA ILE A 210 -0.28 -4.23 -0.70
C ILE A 210 -1.61 -4.13 -1.46
N ASN A 211 -2.72 -4.38 -0.79
CA ASN A 211 -4.05 -4.22 -1.35
C ASN A 211 -4.61 -2.87 -0.94
N ILE A 212 -5.15 -2.14 -1.89
CA ILE A 212 -5.73 -0.81 -1.69
C ILE A 212 -7.17 -0.85 -2.18
N VAL A 213 -8.12 -0.51 -1.30
CA VAL A 213 -9.57 -0.50 -1.58
C VAL A 213 -10.11 0.90 -1.31
N PRO A 214 -10.21 1.75 -2.34
CA PRO A 214 -10.68 3.13 -2.18
C PRO A 214 -12.09 3.23 -1.59
N SER A 215 -13.03 2.39 -2.04
CA SER A 215 -14.43 2.40 -1.57
C SER A 215 -14.56 2.13 -0.07
N GLN A 216 -13.63 1.39 0.51
CA GLN A 216 -13.62 1.03 1.93
C GLN A 216 -12.63 1.87 2.75
N ASN A 217 -11.88 2.78 2.12
CA ASN A 217 -10.77 3.51 2.73
C ASN A 217 -9.81 2.56 3.46
N LEU A 218 -9.49 1.43 2.83
CA LEU A 218 -8.77 0.31 3.41
C LEU A 218 -7.46 0.04 2.69
N VAL A 219 -6.42 -0.22 3.49
CA VAL A 219 -5.14 -0.78 3.04
C VAL A 219 -4.88 -2.07 3.81
N LEU A 220 -4.73 -3.18 3.09
CA LEU A 220 -4.39 -4.48 3.65
C LEU A 220 -2.98 -4.86 3.22
N ILE A 221 -2.11 -5.12 4.20
CA ILE A 221 -0.73 -5.53 3.98
C ILE A 221 -0.55 -6.98 4.43
N ARG A 222 0.08 -7.76 3.58
CA ARG A 222 0.61 -9.08 3.93
C ARG A 222 2.09 -9.16 3.60
N MET A 223 2.87 -9.65 4.53
CA MET A 223 4.27 -10.04 4.31
C MET A 223 4.50 -11.43 4.90
N GLY A 224 5.12 -12.30 4.14
CA GLY A 224 5.36 -13.69 4.54
C GLY A 224 5.49 -14.61 3.33
N ASN A 225 5.58 -15.91 3.57
CA ASN A 225 5.70 -16.90 2.50
C ASN A 225 4.34 -17.34 1.99
N ALA A 226 4.24 -17.60 0.68
CA ALA A 226 3.09 -18.27 0.09
C ALA A 226 3.16 -19.79 0.35
N PRO A 227 2.02 -20.49 0.36
CA PRO A 227 1.96 -21.95 0.55
C PRO A 227 2.43 -22.72 -0.68
N ASP A 228 2.49 -22.07 -1.83
CA ASP A 228 2.84 -22.65 -3.13
C ASP A 228 4.00 -21.90 -3.80
N GLY A 229 4.50 -22.42 -4.91
CA GLY A 229 5.60 -21.85 -5.69
C GLY A 229 5.20 -20.85 -6.77
N SER A 230 3.95 -20.32 -6.75
CA SER A 230 3.52 -19.35 -7.75
C SER A 230 4.30 -18.04 -7.65
N GLU A 231 4.66 -17.47 -8.80
CA GLU A 231 5.39 -16.19 -8.85
C GLU A 231 4.57 -15.05 -8.26
N VAL A 232 3.30 -15.00 -8.59
CA VAL A 232 2.33 -14.06 -8.06
C VAL A 232 1.16 -14.86 -7.51
N PRO A 233 1.09 -15.10 -6.18
CA PRO A 233 0.07 -15.96 -5.59
C PRO A 233 -1.30 -15.25 -5.51
N VAL A 234 -1.96 -15.06 -6.66
CA VAL A 234 -3.27 -14.41 -6.76
C VAL A 234 -4.34 -15.16 -5.97
N ALA A 235 -4.36 -16.51 -6.07
CA ALA A 235 -5.32 -17.35 -5.36
C ALA A 235 -5.21 -17.23 -3.84
N LEU A 236 -4.00 -17.07 -3.30
CA LEU A 236 -3.81 -16.81 -1.87
C LEU A 236 -4.41 -15.47 -1.46
N ASN A 237 -4.23 -14.43 -2.29
CA ASN A 237 -4.79 -13.12 -2.00
C ASN A 237 -6.32 -13.14 -2.05
N ASP A 238 -6.91 -13.79 -3.05
CA ASP A 238 -8.35 -13.96 -3.15
C ASP A 238 -8.93 -14.74 -1.94
N LYS A 239 -8.22 -15.80 -1.50
CA LYS A 239 -8.61 -16.56 -0.29
C LYS A 239 -8.54 -15.71 0.99
N ILE A 240 -7.60 -14.78 1.09
CA ILE A 240 -7.55 -13.84 2.21
C ILE A 240 -8.81 -12.96 2.21
N TRP A 241 -9.25 -12.49 1.04
CA TRP A 241 -10.46 -11.68 0.92
C TRP A 241 -11.73 -12.44 1.25
N GLU A 242 -11.81 -13.74 0.96
CA GLU A 242 -12.90 -14.59 1.42
C GLU A 242 -13.05 -14.50 2.95
N TYR A 243 -11.95 -14.63 3.71
CA TYR A 243 -11.98 -14.48 5.17
C TYR A 243 -12.16 -13.03 5.65
N VAL A 244 -11.62 -12.06 4.94
CA VAL A 244 -11.85 -10.64 5.29
C VAL A 244 -13.32 -10.29 5.21
N ASN A 245 -14.04 -10.85 4.23
CA ASN A 245 -15.49 -10.65 4.09
C ASN A 245 -16.32 -11.33 5.20
N GLU A 246 -15.77 -12.36 5.85
CA GLU A 246 -16.39 -13.01 7.01
C GLU A 246 -16.15 -12.24 8.31
N LEU A 247 -15.21 -11.28 8.31
CA LEU A 247 -15.06 -10.38 9.44
C LEU A 247 -16.33 -9.54 9.49
N ASP A 248 -17.30 -10.03 10.26
CA ASP A 248 -18.38 -9.20 10.71
C ASP A 248 -17.75 -8.12 11.60
N CYS A 249 -17.32 -7.03 10.97
CA CYS A 249 -17.41 -5.73 11.61
C CYS A 249 -18.93 -5.53 11.74
N GLY A 250 -19.57 -6.43 12.50
CA GLY A 250 -20.92 -6.23 12.96
C GLY A 250 -20.90 -4.78 13.32
N THR A 251 -21.70 -3.97 12.62
CA THR A 251 -21.90 -2.63 13.09
C THR A 251 -21.93 -2.78 14.61
N THR A 252 -20.77 -2.63 15.28
CA THR A 252 -20.86 -1.87 16.46
C THR A 252 -21.52 -0.64 15.87
N ALA A 253 -22.86 -0.74 15.69
CA ALA A 253 -23.67 0.38 15.90
C ALA A 253 -23.09 0.84 17.22
N THR A 254 -22.09 1.70 17.17
CA THR A 254 -22.17 2.84 18.00
C THR A 254 -23.56 3.27 17.65
N THR A 255 -24.55 2.67 18.33
CA THR A 255 -25.79 3.31 18.68
C THR A 255 -25.30 4.68 18.91
N ALA A 256 -25.51 5.62 17.91
CA ALA A 256 -24.79 6.88 17.86
C ALA A 256 -24.77 7.26 19.29
N LEU A 257 -23.61 7.06 19.95
CA LEU A 257 -23.51 7.17 21.38
C LEU A 257 -24.11 8.50 21.51
N SER A 258 -25.39 8.53 21.89
CA SER A 258 -26.11 9.77 22.03
C SER A 258 -25.06 10.55 22.72
N THR A 259 -24.40 11.43 21.98
CA THR A 259 -23.31 12.21 22.49
C THR A 259 -23.96 12.82 23.70
N SER A 260 -23.89 12.05 24.79
CA SER A 260 -24.17 12.62 26.05
C SER A 260 -23.07 13.62 26.12
N SER A 261 -23.38 14.76 25.53
CA SER A 261 -22.58 15.94 25.32
C SER A 261 -22.04 16.48 26.63
N SER A 262 -22.00 15.71 27.61
CA SER A 262 -21.89 16.02 29.01
C SER A 262 -20.72 15.41 29.75
N MET A 263 -20.03 14.36 29.23
CA MET A 263 -18.76 13.93 29.83
C MET A 263 -17.68 14.96 29.55
N GLN A 264 -17.21 15.62 30.59
CA GLN A 264 -16.11 16.56 30.54
C GLN A 264 -14.86 15.91 31.14
N VAL A 265 -13.72 16.11 30.48
CA VAL A 265 -12.42 15.70 30.97
C VAL A 265 -11.49 16.91 30.86
N PHE A 266 -11.05 17.41 32.01
CA PHE A 266 -10.28 18.65 32.07
C PHE A 266 -9.24 18.63 33.21
N PRO A 267 -8.07 19.25 32.97
CA PRO A 267 -7.58 19.74 31.69
C PRO A 267 -7.29 18.61 30.70
N ASN A 268 -7.42 18.88 29.41
CA ASN A 268 -7.04 17.97 28.34
C ASN A 268 -6.43 18.79 27.18
N PRO A 269 -5.10 18.77 26.94
CA PRO A 269 -4.09 17.90 27.60
C PRO A 269 -3.91 18.14 29.10
N SER A 270 -3.39 17.10 29.78
CA SER A 270 -3.15 17.09 31.22
C SER A 270 -1.68 16.78 31.51
N THR A 271 -1.13 17.36 32.57
CA THR A 271 0.19 17.04 33.11
C THR A 271 0.16 15.96 34.20
N GLY A 272 -0.79 14.99 34.08
CA GLY A 272 -0.94 13.87 35.01
C GLY A 272 -2.08 14.00 36.01
N HIS A 273 -2.74 15.17 36.11
CA HIS A 273 -3.91 15.37 36.94
C HIS A 273 -5.06 15.85 36.07
N PHE A 274 -6.18 15.14 36.08
CA PHE A 274 -7.38 15.55 35.36
C PHE A 274 -8.64 15.11 36.08
N THR A 275 -9.73 15.82 35.82
CA THR A 275 -11.03 15.52 36.35
C THR A 275 -11.92 14.96 35.25
N VAL A 276 -12.61 13.87 35.57
CA VAL A 276 -13.71 13.35 34.76
C VAL A 276 -15.01 13.76 35.46
N SER A 277 -15.83 14.55 34.76
CA SER A 277 -17.12 15.05 35.30
C SER A 277 -18.26 14.68 34.36
N LEU A 278 -19.40 14.36 34.91
CA LEU A 278 -20.57 13.84 34.23
C LEU A 278 -21.87 14.40 34.81
N PRO A 279 -22.90 14.70 34.02
CA PRO A 279 -24.25 14.88 34.52
C PRO A 279 -24.88 13.50 34.73
N GLY A 280 -24.96 13.07 35.99
CA GLY A 280 -25.54 11.80 36.38
C GLY A 280 -24.60 10.91 37.18
N GLN A 281 -25.12 9.76 37.63
CA GLN A 281 -24.36 8.79 38.42
C GLN A 281 -23.86 7.65 37.50
N TYR A 282 -22.58 7.33 37.61
CA TYR A 282 -21.94 6.23 36.93
C TYR A 282 -21.40 5.20 37.91
N PHE A 283 -21.35 3.95 37.49
CA PHE A 283 -20.96 2.82 38.34
C PHE A 283 -19.57 2.29 38.01
N GLY A 284 -19.01 2.61 36.87
CA GLY A 284 -17.68 2.13 36.44
C GLY A 284 -16.90 3.17 35.67
N LEU A 285 -15.65 3.38 36.06
CA LEU A 285 -14.65 4.17 35.34
C LEU A 285 -13.45 3.29 35.04
N SER A 286 -13.14 3.11 33.78
CA SER A 286 -11.95 2.39 33.31
C SER A 286 -11.15 3.26 32.42
N ILE A 287 -9.80 3.19 32.48
CA ILE A 287 -8.90 3.91 31.59
C ILE A 287 -7.93 2.91 30.97
N TYR A 288 -7.73 3.05 29.68
CA TYR A 288 -6.92 2.16 28.87
C TYR A 288 -5.80 2.94 28.16
N ASN A 289 -4.64 2.31 28.02
CA ASN A 289 -3.60 2.78 27.11
C ASN A 289 -3.94 2.41 25.65
N LEU A 290 -3.10 2.83 24.70
CA LEU A 290 -3.29 2.53 23.26
C LEU A 290 -3.12 1.05 22.92
N ASP A 291 -2.50 0.25 23.79
CA ASP A 291 -2.37 -1.20 23.62
C ASP A 291 -3.61 -1.95 24.10
N GLY A 292 -4.65 -1.22 24.57
CA GLY A 292 -5.88 -1.79 25.11
C GLY A 292 -5.74 -2.32 26.54
N GLN A 293 -4.60 -2.12 27.19
CA GLN A 293 -4.39 -2.51 28.57
C GLN A 293 -5.13 -1.55 29.51
N LYS A 294 -5.95 -2.11 30.42
CA LYS A 294 -6.62 -1.34 31.46
C LYS A 294 -5.62 -0.95 32.54
N ILE A 295 -5.36 0.35 32.66
CA ILE A 295 -4.37 0.92 33.59
C ILE A 295 -5.00 1.55 34.84
N PHE A 296 -6.32 1.80 34.79
CA PHE A 296 -7.08 2.31 35.92
C PHE A 296 -8.48 1.71 35.92
N ASN A 297 -9.01 1.43 37.10
CA ASN A 297 -10.38 0.97 37.26
C ASN A 297 -10.93 1.43 38.58
N LYS A 298 -12.15 1.98 38.57
CA LYS A 298 -12.91 2.34 39.75
C LYS A 298 -14.35 1.91 39.57
N THR A 299 -14.92 1.29 40.61
CA THR A 299 -16.33 0.92 40.68
C THR A 299 -17.00 1.63 41.83
N GLY A 300 -18.28 1.90 41.72
CA GLY A 300 -19.08 2.61 42.70
C GLY A 300 -19.80 3.81 42.09
N CYS A 301 -20.72 4.40 42.86
CA CYS A 301 -21.52 5.55 42.44
C CYS A 301 -20.68 6.84 42.51
N PHE A 302 -20.49 7.53 41.41
CA PHE A 302 -19.82 8.84 41.38
C PHE A 302 -20.35 9.71 40.22
N ASN A 303 -20.26 11.02 40.39
CA ASN A 303 -20.57 12.01 39.34
C ASN A 303 -19.36 12.86 38.94
N GLN A 304 -18.31 12.77 39.71
CA GLN A 304 -17.02 13.39 39.41
C GLN A 304 -15.89 12.57 40.05
N GLU A 305 -14.78 12.47 39.31
CA GLU A 305 -13.57 11.81 39.79
C GLU A 305 -12.33 12.60 39.37
N VAL A 306 -11.42 12.75 40.32
CA VAL A 306 -10.12 13.35 40.10
C VAL A 306 -9.08 12.23 39.97
N ILE A 307 -8.42 12.16 38.82
CA ILE A 307 -7.38 11.20 38.56
C ILE A 307 -6.04 11.90 38.73
N ALA A 308 -5.22 11.37 39.63
CA ALA A 308 -3.87 11.85 39.91
C ALA A 308 -2.92 10.66 39.81
N GLN A 309 -2.38 10.41 38.64
CA GLN A 309 -1.49 9.29 38.33
C GLN A 309 -0.29 9.76 37.51
N GLY A 310 0.89 9.27 37.85
CA GLY A 310 2.13 9.56 37.12
C GLY A 310 2.26 8.70 35.86
N TRP A 311 1.30 8.79 34.94
CA TRP A 311 1.36 8.03 33.70
C TRP A 311 2.33 8.66 32.69
N PRO A 312 2.98 7.85 31.87
CA PRO A 312 3.79 8.37 30.76
C PRO A 312 3.00 9.30 29.84
N ALA A 313 3.69 10.25 29.21
CA ALA A 313 3.08 11.06 28.18
C ALA A 313 2.51 10.16 27.06
N GLY A 314 1.26 10.42 26.68
CA GLY A 314 0.56 9.58 25.72
C GLY A 314 -0.93 9.87 25.62
N ILE A 315 -1.59 9.06 24.80
CA ILE A 315 -3.04 9.09 24.62
C ILE A 315 -3.65 7.93 25.42
N TYR A 316 -4.72 8.23 26.14
CA TYR A 316 -5.48 7.25 26.91
C TYR A 316 -6.96 7.35 26.59
N LEU A 317 -7.68 6.23 26.70
CA LEU A 317 -9.11 6.14 26.49
C LEU A 317 -9.82 5.94 27.82
N ILE A 318 -10.70 6.87 28.15
CA ILE A 318 -11.58 6.78 29.32
C ILE A 318 -12.88 6.12 28.90
N ARG A 319 -13.29 5.08 29.61
CA ARG A 319 -14.60 4.41 29.53
C ARG A 319 -15.36 4.57 30.82
N LEU A 320 -16.57 5.07 30.71
CA LEU A 320 -17.50 5.15 31.79
C LEU A 320 -18.69 4.23 31.55
N GLU A 321 -19.22 3.66 32.61
CA GLU A 321 -20.31 2.70 32.53
C GLU A 321 -21.44 3.08 33.50
N THR A 322 -22.68 3.08 33.00
CA THR A 322 -23.87 3.30 33.82
C THR A 322 -24.30 1.99 34.50
N ALA A 323 -25.20 2.07 35.50
CA ALA A 323 -25.82 0.88 36.10
C ALA A 323 -26.63 0.04 35.10
N ALA A 324 -27.07 0.63 33.99
CA ALA A 324 -27.78 -0.04 32.89
C ALA A 324 -26.85 -0.72 31.87
N GLY A 325 -25.52 -0.59 32.04
CA GLY A 325 -24.52 -1.15 31.11
C GLY A 325 -24.20 -0.27 29.91
N GLU A 326 -24.77 0.94 29.83
CA GLU A 326 -24.41 1.89 28.78
C GLU A 326 -23.02 2.46 29.06
N ALA A 327 -22.20 2.62 28.00
CA ALA A 327 -20.84 3.12 28.13
C ALA A 327 -20.63 4.42 27.35
N ALA A 328 -19.92 5.37 27.97
CA ALA A 328 -19.44 6.58 27.30
C ALA A 328 -17.91 6.58 27.24
N TYR A 329 -17.35 7.15 26.19
CA TYR A 329 -15.90 7.17 25.93
C TYR A 329 -15.38 8.58 25.72
N ARG A 330 -14.17 8.88 26.22
CA ARG A 330 -13.43 10.11 25.95
C ARG A 330 -11.93 9.84 25.86
N LYS A 331 -11.28 10.60 25.00
CA LYS A 331 -9.83 10.63 24.89
C LYS A 331 -9.25 11.66 25.85
N ILE A 332 -8.19 11.31 26.55
CA ILE A 332 -7.31 12.22 27.30
C ILE A 332 -5.90 12.15 26.76
N ILE A 333 -5.25 13.29 26.66
CA ILE A 333 -3.83 13.41 26.32
C ILE A 333 -3.07 13.78 27.59
N VAL A 334 -2.11 12.95 27.99
CA VAL A 334 -1.16 13.25 29.05
C VAL A 334 0.11 13.79 28.44
N SER A 335 0.51 14.99 28.82
CA SER A 335 1.78 15.63 28.43
C SER A 335 2.77 15.62 29.59
N GLN A 336 4.03 15.69 29.32
CA GLN A 336 5.06 15.90 30.35
C GLN A 336 5.09 17.34 30.79
#